data_53cb7033f2490668bdd0dcb9b9fcf895
#
_entry.id   53cb7033f2490668bdd0dcb9b9fcf895
#
_cell.length_a   1.000
_cell.length_b   1.000
_cell.length_c   1.000
_cell.angle_alpha   90.00
_cell.angle_beta   90.00
_cell.angle_gamma   90.00
#
_symmetry.space_group_name_H-M   'P 1'
#
loop_
_entity.id
_entity.type
_entity.pdbx_description
1 polymer ?
#
loop_
_entity_poly.entity_id
_entity_poly.type
_entity_poly.pdbx_seq_one_letter_code
_entity_poly.pdbx_strand_id
1 'polypeptide(L)'
;MEYVLATRDNFIEQIKKSDIIYIHGGETMNLINEIKKCADFALLVKGKVIAGESAGSYLLSSIFYSKTIGHLEEGLGILPIKVICHFAGLHVEKLDSIRGDLEKALLKDYQYKVYSL
;
A
#
# COMPACT_ATOMS: atom_id res chain seq x y z
N MET A 1 -12.86 -20.26 -5.53
CA MET A 1 -11.82 -19.54 -4.78
C MET A 1 -12.23 -19.40 -3.33
N GLU A 2 -11.34 -19.74 -2.45
CA GLU A 2 -11.56 -19.59 -1.02
C GLU A 2 -10.75 -18.40 -0.50
N TYR A 3 -11.35 -17.55 0.33
CA TYR A 3 -10.60 -16.52 1.00
C TYR A 3 -10.92 -16.44 2.48
N VAL A 4 -9.97 -15.97 3.25
CA VAL A 4 -10.03 -15.92 4.71
C VAL A 4 -9.62 -14.54 5.17
N LEU A 5 -10.30 -14.02 6.18
CA LEU A 5 -9.89 -12.78 6.82
C LEU A 5 -8.74 -13.09 7.79
N ALA A 6 -7.66 -12.33 7.68
CA ALA A 6 -6.56 -12.45 8.60
C ALA A 6 -6.89 -11.76 9.92
N THR A 7 -6.41 -12.34 11.02
CA THR A 7 -6.48 -11.73 12.33
C THR A 7 -5.06 -11.37 12.80
N ARG A 8 -4.98 -10.54 13.83
CA ARG A 8 -3.67 -10.16 14.39
C ARG A 8 -2.84 -11.38 14.79
N ASP A 9 -3.49 -12.44 15.28
CA ASP A 9 -2.79 -13.62 15.79
C ASP A 9 -2.37 -14.60 14.70
N ASN A 10 -3.03 -14.58 13.53
CA ASN A 10 -2.80 -15.59 12.49
C ASN A 10 -2.41 -15.05 11.13
N PHE A 11 -2.25 -13.73 10.95
CA PHE A 11 -2.05 -13.19 9.61
C PHE A 11 -0.76 -13.68 8.94
N ILE A 12 0.30 -13.93 9.70
CA ILE A 12 1.56 -14.45 9.15
C ILE A 12 1.33 -15.85 8.54
N GLU A 13 0.65 -16.73 9.26
CA GLU A 13 0.29 -18.06 8.75
C GLU A 13 -0.61 -17.97 7.52
N GLN A 14 -1.57 -17.05 7.54
CA GLN A 14 -2.48 -16.84 6.42
C GLN A 14 -1.71 -16.37 5.19
N ILE A 15 -0.78 -15.43 5.35
CA ILE A 15 0.05 -14.95 4.24
C ILE A 15 0.87 -16.10 3.66
N LYS A 16 1.51 -16.90 4.49
CA LYS A 16 2.33 -18.03 4.03
C LYS A 16 1.53 -19.01 3.17
N LYS A 17 0.27 -19.23 3.51
CA LYS A 17 -0.61 -20.18 2.82
C LYS A 17 -1.31 -19.60 1.60
N SER A 18 -1.30 -18.28 1.43
CA SER A 18 -2.06 -17.60 0.39
C SER A 18 -1.21 -17.32 -0.84
N ASP A 19 -1.81 -17.38 -2.02
CA ASP A 19 -1.19 -16.96 -3.27
C ASP A 19 -1.54 -15.52 -3.60
N ILE A 20 -2.69 -15.05 -3.12
CA ILE A 20 -3.22 -13.72 -3.37
C ILE A 20 -3.53 -13.06 -2.03
N ILE A 21 -3.04 -11.84 -1.86
CA ILE A 21 -3.28 -11.05 -0.66
C ILE A 21 -3.99 -9.77 -1.06
N TYR A 22 -5.14 -9.50 -0.45
CA TYR A 22 -5.89 -8.28 -0.68
C TYR A 22 -5.88 -7.43 0.60
N ILE A 23 -5.43 -6.18 0.48
CA ILE A 23 -5.31 -5.27 1.61
C ILE A 23 -6.36 -4.17 1.44
N HIS A 24 -7.35 -4.19 2.31
CA HIS A 24 -8.46 -3.23 2.29
C HIS A 24 -8.04 -1.82 2.66
N GLY A 25 -8.89 -0.86 2.31
CA GLY A 25 -8.82 0.48 2.84
C GLY A 25 -9.17 0.51 4.32
N GLY A 26 -8.93 1.64 4.95
CA GLY A 26 -9.20 1.85 6.36
C GLY A 26 -8.33 2.97 6.89
N GLU A 27 -7.98 2.92 8.17
CA GLU A 27 -7.11 3.92 8.77
C GLU A 27 -5.65 3.58 8.44
N THR A 28 -5.02 4.42 7.61
CA THR A 28 -3.72 4.15 6.98
C THR A 28 -2.60 3.95 7.98
N MET A 29 -2.46 4.86 8.95
CA MET A 29 -1.32 4.80 9.87
C MET A 29 -1.43 3.62 10.83
N ASN A 30 -2.63 3.25 11.25
CA ASN A 30 -2.82 2.06 12.07
C ASN A 30 -2.42 0.80 11.30
N LEU A 31 -2.82 0.71 10.03
CA LEU A 31 -2.44 -0.42 9.17
C LEU A 31 -0.92 -0.50 9.02
N ILE A 32 -0.28 0.61 8.66
CA ILE A 32 1.17 0.65 8.44
C ILE A 32 1.90 0.28 9.74
N ASN A 33 1.50 0.85 10.85
CA ASN A 33 2.16 0.60 12.14
C ASN A 33 2.02 -0.86 12.58
N GLU A 34 0.87 -1.48 12.35
CA GLU A 34 0.68 -2.90 12.67
C GLU A 34 1.55 -3.81 11.79
N ILE A 35 1.59 -3.53 10.49
CA ILE A 35 2.38 -4.35 9.56
C ILE A 35 3.88 -4.15 9.79
N LYS A 36 4.32 -2.95 10.16
CA LYS A 36 5.74 -2.70 10.47
C LYS A 36 6.26 -3.55 11.62
N LYS A 37 5.39 -4.03 12.49
CA LYS A 37 5.80 -4.95 13.56
C LYS A 37 6.25 -6.31 13.00
N CYS A 38 5.88 -6.63 11.77
CA CYS A 38 6.34 -7.83 11.08
C CYS A 38 7.52 -7.45 10.18
N ALA A 39 8.75 -7.61 10.67
CA ALA A 39 9.96 -7.20 9.95
C ALA A 39 10.12 -7.93 8.61
N ASP A 40 9.57 -9.13 8.49
CA ASP A 40 9.73 -9.99 7.31
C ASP A 40 8.58 -9.85 6.31
N PHE A 41 7.68 -8.86 6.49
CA PHE A 41 6.49 -8.75 5.64
C PHE A 41 6.83 -8.74 4.16
N ALA A 42 7.81 -7.93 3.75
CA ALA A 42 8.21 -7.84 2.35
C ALA A 42 8.69 -9.18 1.79
N LEU A 43 9.39 -9.98 2.61
CA LEU A 43 9.83 -11.32 2.22
C LEU A 43 8.66 -12.29 2.14
N LEU A 44 7.73 -12.21 3.09
CA LEU A 44 6.56 -13.09 3.13
C LEU A 44 5.67 -12.94 1.90
N VAL A 45 5.56 -11.73 1.36
CA VAL A 45 4.68 -11.45 0.22
C VAL A 45 5.40 -11.61 -1.12
N LYS A 46 6.70 -11.82 -1.12
CA LYS A 46 7.47 -11.96 -2.36
C LYS A 46 6.97 -13.15 -3.18
N GLY A 47 6.77 -12.92 -4.47
CA GLY A 47 6.29 -13.95 -5.39
C GLY A 47 4.77 -14.15 -5.36
N LYS A 48 4.05 -13.39 -4.55
CA LYS A 48 2.60 -13.47 -4.45
C LYS A 48 1.92 -12.32 -5.20
N VAL A 49 0.65 -12.48 -5.49
CA VAL A 49 -0.17 -11.40 -6.03
C VAL A 49 -0.71 -10.60 -4.85
N ILE A 50 -0.47 -9.29 -4.87
CA ILE A 50 -0.95 -8.40 -3.81
C ILE A 50 -1.78 -7.30 -4.45
N ALA A 51 -2.96 -7.08 -3.91
CA ALA A 51 -3.81 -5.95 -4.28
C ALA A 51 -4.04 -5.08 -3.06
N GLY A 52 -3.77 -3.79 -3.19
CA GLY A 52 -3.99 -2.82 -2.14
C GLY A 52 -5.00 -1.77 -2.58
N GLU A 53 -5.92 -1.42 -1.70
CA GLU A 53 -6.94 -0.42 -1.93
C GLU A 53 -6.81 0.69 -0.90
N SER A 54 -6.71 1.95 -1.36
CA SER A 54 -6.60 3.14 -0.50
C SER A 54 -5.46 2.99 0.52
N ALA A 55 -5.76 2.75 1.80
CA ALA A 55 -4.74 2.53 2.84
C ALA A 55 -3.80 1.39 2.47
N GLY A 56 -4.31 0.34 1.82
CA GLY A 56 -3.49 -0.75 1.32
C GLY A 56 -2.52 -0.30 0.23
N SER A 57 -2.95 0.60 -0.66
CA SER A 57 -2.07 1.19 -1.67
C SER A 57 -0.97 2.02 -1.04
N TYR A 58 -1.31 2.80 -0.03
CA TYR A 58 -0.34 3.60 0.73
C TYR A 58 0.68 2.70 1.43
N LEU A 59 0.22 1.62 2.02
CA LEU A 59 1.10 0.63 2.66
C LEU A 59 2.15 0.10 1.68
N LEU A 60 1.74 -0.23 0.46
CA LEU A 60 2.63 -0.82 -0.54
C LEU A 60 3.59 0.20 -1.17
N SER A 61 3.25 1.47 -1.15
CA SER A 61 4.05 2.53 -1.77
C SER A 61 5.33 2.82 -0.99
N SER A 62 6.26 3.53 -1.65
CA SER A 62 7.42 4.09 -0.97
C SER A 62 7.05 5.39 -0.27
N ILE A 63 6.29 6.26 -0.95
CA ILE A 63 5.83 7.55 -0.42
C ILE A 63 4.39 7.76 -0.83
N PHE A 64 3.61 8.40 0.03
CA PHE A 64 2.25 8.76 -0.30
C PHE A 64 1.85 10.09 0.30
N TYR A 65 0.85 10.71 -0.29
CA TYR A 65 0.14 11.84 0.29
C TYR A 65 -1.30 11.46 0.51
N SER A 66 -1.77 11.64 1.73
CA SER A 66 -3.17 11.41 2.09
C SER A 66 -3.81 12.71 2.52
N LYS A 67 -4.93 13.07 1.90
CA LYS A 67 -5.68 14.26 2.27
C LYS A 67 -6.13 14.21 3.73
N THR A 68 -6.45 13.04 4.23
CA THR A 68 -6.88 12.84 5.63
C THR A 68 -5.72 13.10 6.60
N ILE A 69 -4.51 12.63 6.26
CA ILE A 69 -3.31 12.84 7.08
C ILE A 69 -2.78 14.26 6.91
N GLY A 70 -2.84 14.79 5.70
CA GLY A 70 -2.51 16.19 5.41
C GLY A 70 -1.03 16.46 5.12
N HIS A 71 -0.19 15.43 5.05
CA HIS A 71 1.23 15.57 4.72
C HIS A 71 1.76 14.28 4.10
N LEU A 72 3.00 14.34 3.60
CA LEU A 72 3.69 13.17 3.03
C LEU A 72 4.07 12.19 4.14
N GLU A 73 3.93 10.91 3.82
CA GLU A 73 4.32 9.81 4.70
C GLU A 73 4.99 8.71 3.90
N GLU A 74 5.66 7.80 4.60
CA GLU A 74 6.30 6.64 3.99
C GLU A 74 5.44 5.40 4.16
N GLY A 75 5.30 4.64 3.06
CA GLY A 75 4.77 3.27 3.12
C GLY A 75 5.90 2.28 3.39
N LEU A 76 5.65 1.01 3.12
CA LEU A 76 6.66 -0.04 3.32
C LEU A 76 7.70 -0.11 2.20
N GLY A 77 7.49 0.59 1.10
CA GLY A 77 8.45 0.59 -0.01
C GLY A 77 8.47 -0.71 -0.81
N ILE A 78 7.39 -1.47 -0.80
CA ILE A 78 7.29 -2.69 -1.60
C ILE A 78 7.26 -2.34 -3.09
N LEU A 79 6.53 -1.28 -3.44
CA LEU A 79 6.51 -0.73 -4.80
C LEU A 79 7.30 0.59 -4.85
N PRO A 80 8.13 0.78 -5.88
CA PRO A 80 8.90 2.02 -6.04
C PRO A 80 8.03 3.14 -6.64
N ILE A 81 6.97 3.49 -5.94
CA ILE A 81 6.02 4.50 -6.39
C ILE A 81 5.73 5.52 -5.30
N LYS A 82 5.27 6.68 -5.73
CA LYS A 82 4.67 7.69 -4.85
C LYS A 82 3.23 7.89 -5.31
N VAL A 83 2.29 7.81 -4.38
CA VAL A 83 0.88 7.64 -4.70
C VAL A 83 -0.04 8.61 -3.99
N ILE A 84 -1.10 9.00 -4.68
CA ILE A 84 -2.29 9.64 -4.10
C ILE A 84 -3.50 8.82 -4.53
N CYS A 85 -4.26 8.32 -3.56
CA CYS A 85 -5.54 7.67 -3.80
C CYS A 85 -6.66 8.70 -3.72
N HIS A 86 -7.81 8.37 -4.32
CA HIS A 86 -8.97 9.28 -4.41
C HIS A 86 -8.57 10.61 -5.05
N PHE A 87 -7.74 10.52 -6.09
CA PHE A 87 -7.16 11.70 -6.73
C PHE A 87 -8.24 12.55 -7.41
N ALA A 88 -8.26 13.83 -7.06
CA ALA A 88 -9.23 14.80 -7.58
C ALA A 88 -8.54 16.02 -8.22
N GLY A 89 -7.33 15.84 -8.73
CA GLY A 89 -6.57 16.90 -9.39
C GLY A 89 -5.78 17.80 -8.45
N LEU A 90 -5.74 17.48 -7.15
CA LEU A 90 -5.08 18.29 -6.13
C LEU A 90 -3.87 17.58 -5.54
N HIS A 91 -2.93 18.37 -5.02
CA HIS A 91 -1.79 17.91 -4.21
C HIS A 91 -0.68 17.19 -4.99
N VAL A 92 -0.70 17.21 -6.34
CA VAL A 92 0.36 16.60 -7.15
C VAL A 92 1.72 17.22 -6.82
N GLU A 93 1.75 18.53 -6.55
CA GLU A 93 2.97 19.25 -6.21
C GLU A 93 3.65 18.68 -4.95
N LYS A 94 2.90 18.08 -4.07
CA LYS A 94 3.46 17.42 -2.87
C LYS A 94 4.35 16.25 -3.27
N LEU A 95 3.92 15.46 -4.27
CA LEU A 95 4.72 14.35 -4.78
C LEU A 95 5.88 14.84 -5.64
N ASP A 96 5.67 15.89 -6.42
CA ASP A 96 6.69 16.40 -7.32
C ASP A 96 7.89 17.01 -6.58
N SER A 97 7.70 17.42 -5.34
CA SER A 97 8.75 18.05 -4.52
C SER A 97 9.74 17.05 -3.93
N ILE A 98 9.50 15.75 -4.05
CA ILE A 98 10.30 14.73 -3.36
C ILE A 98 10.47 13.49 -4.25
N ARG A 99 11.64 12.83 -4.10
CA ARG A 99 11.91 11.53 -4.72
C ARG A 99 11.58 11.49 -6.21
N GLY A 100 12.30 12.23 -7.00
CA GLY A 100 12.11 12.26 -8.46
C GLY A 100 12.38 10.93 -9.16
N ASP A 101 13.03 9.98 -8.47
CA ASP A 101 13.29 8.63 -8.94
C ASP A 101 12.07 7.71 -8.89
N LEU A 102 10.99 8.11 -8.19
CA LEU A 102 9.80 7.28 -8.04
C LEU A 102 8.73 7.65 -9.07
N GLU A 103 8.08 6.63 -9.61
CA GLU A 103 6.93 6.82 -10.50
C GLU A 103 5.75 7.37 -9.71
N LYS A 104 5.05 8.35 -10.27
CA LYS A 104 3.81 8.87 -9.68
C LYS A 104 2.63 7.98 -10.06
N ALA A 105 1.83 7.61 -9.07
CA ALA A 105 0.57 6.92 -9.27
C ALA A 105 -0.56 7.77 -8.71
N LEU A 106 -1.30 8.41 -9.61
CA LEU A 106 -2.44 9.27 -9.27
C LEU A 106 -3.72 8.49 -9.56
N LEU A 107 -4.31 7.93 -8.51
CA LEU A 107 -5.42 6.98 -8.66
C LEU A 107 -6.75 7.66 -8.29
N LYS A 108 -7.58 7.89 -9.30
CA LYS A 108 -8.98 8.30 -9.10
C LYS A 108 -9.77 7.10 -8.58
N ASP A 109 -10.95 7.37 -8.04
CA ASP A 109 -11.85 6.29 -7.61
C ASP A 109 -12.09 5.32 -8.77
N TYR A 110 -12.08 4.02 -8.47
CA TYR A 110 -12.26 2.92 -9.42
C TYR A 110 -11.10 2.75 -10.43
N GLN A 111 -10.00 3.47 -10.29
CA GLN A 111 -8.80 3.25 -11.10
C GLN A 111 -7.84 2.32 -10.38
N TYR A 112 -7.06 1.56 -11.17
CA TYR A 112 -6.01 0.73 -10.64
C TYR A 112 -4.82 0.71 -11.58
N LYS A 113 -3.65 0.39 -11.03
CA LYS A 113 -2.43 0.11 -11.80
C LYS A 113 -1.85 -1.22 -11.38
N VAL A 114 -1.23 -1.91 -12.32
CA VAL A 114 -0.59 -3.21 -12.09
C VAL A 114 0.91 -3.04 -12.25
N TYR A 115 1.66 -3.57 -11.30
CA TYR A 115 3.12 -3.55 -11.32
C TYR A 115 3.63 -4.98 -11.22
N SER A 116 4.72 -5.25 -11.96
CA SER A 116 5.44 -6.52 -11.86
C SER A 116 6.83 -6.22 -11.32
N LEU A 117 7.23 -6.94 -10.29
CA LEU A 117 8.54 -6.78 -9.66
C LEU A 117 9.44 -7.97 -9.97
#